data_1b80785e9c44d2801d8f0741a310ffc6
#
_entry.id   1b80785e9c44d2801d8f0741a310ffc6
#
_cell.length_a   1.000
_cell.length_b   1.000
_cell.length_c   1.000
_cell.angle_alpha   90.00
_cell.angle_beta   90.00
_cell.angle_gamma   90.00
#
_symmetry.space_group_name_H-M   'P 1'
#
loop_
_entity.id
_entity.type
_entity.pdbx_description
1 polymer ?
#
loop_
_entity_poly.entity_id
_entity_poly.type
_entity_poly.pdbx_seq_one_letter_code
_entity_poly.pdbx_strand_id
1 'polypeptide(L)'
;MFRIVTIFVLICSCLQFASLANAATDEQQNSAQPVNAVIEWNRTLLAIVRTPGAQPATIHSTRSFAILHAAIYDAVNNIDPKFTPYLVRLPDVPRSASEIAAADEAAHDVLVFLYPAFQASLDMELEQDLALLPDNERKTQGIAVGQAVAGQLLAARSADGANVTPPPYVPGPSPETTS
;
A
#
# COMPACT_ATOMS: atom_id res chain seq x y z
N MET A 1 -23.60 -61.99 -8.76
CA MET A 1 -22.23 -61.39 -8.80
C MET A 1 -22.19 -60.09 -9.63
N PHE A 2 -22.88 -59.95 -10.72
CA PHE A 2 -22.85 -58.75 -11.59
C PHE A 2 -23.38 -57.45 -10.96
N ARG A 3 -24.38 -57.52 -10.05
CA ARG A 3 -25.01 -56.37 -9.42
C ARG A 3 -24.15 -55.67 -8.36
N ILE A 4 -23.27 -56.37 -7.70
CA ILE A 4 -22.37 -55.83 -6.64
C ILE A 4 -21.20 -55.05 -7.26
N VAL A 5 -20.68 -55.50 -8.39
CA VAL A 5 -19.59 -54.83 -9.12
C VAL A 5 -20.02 -53.45 -9.67
N THR A 6 -21.27 -53.36 -10.17
CA THR A 6 -21.79 -52.09 -10.72
C THR A 6 -21.96 -51.02 -9.65
N ILE A 7 -22.37 -51.39 -8.44
CA ILE A 7 -22.53 -50.45 -7.31
C ILE A 7 -21.16 -49.96 -6.83
N PHE A 8 -20.12 -50.82 -6.81
CA PHE A 8 -18.78 -50.39 -6.39
C PHE A 8 -18.13 -49.43 -7.37
N VAL A 9 -18.34 -49.56 -8.68
CA VAL A 9 -17.83 -48.66 -9.69
C VAL A 9 -18.51 -47.27 -9.62
N LEU A 10 -19.84 -47.25 -9.35
CA LEU A 10 -20.57 -45.99 -9.17
C LEU A 10 -20.14 -45.21 -7.91
N ILE A 11 -19.89 -45.91 -6.80
CA ILE A 11 -19.44 -45.26 -5.55
C ILE A 11 -18.00 -44.70 -5.70
N CYS A 12 -17.11 -45.42 -6.40
CA CYS A 12 -15.74 -44.96 -6.63
C CYS A 12 -15.70 -43.72 -7.55
N SER A 13 -16.58 -43.64 -8.54
CA SER A 13 -16.71 -42.48 -9.45
C SER A 13 -17.19 -41.22 -8.70
N CYS A 14 -18.11 -41.33 -7.75
CA CYS A 14 -18.62 -40.21 -6.96
C CYS A 14 -17.54 -39.64 -6.00
N LEU A 15 -16.65 -40.50 -5.45
CA LEU A 15 -15.58 -40.07 -4.55
C LEU A 15 -14.48 -39.28 -5.27
N GLN A 16 -14.26 -39.56 -6.57
CA GLN A 16 -13.28 -38.79 -7.37
C GLN A 16 -13.77 -37.39 -7.73
N PHE A 17 -15.08 -37.21 -7.98
CA PHE A 17 -15.67 -35.90 -8.25
C PHE A 17 -15.68 -34.99 -7.01
N ALA A 18 -15.89 -35.54 -5.81
CA ALA A 18 -15.83 -34.78 -4.56
C ALA A 18 -14.41 -34.25 -4.25
N SER A 19 -13.36 -34.99 -4.61
CA SER A 19 -11.96 -34.58 -4.43
C SER A 19 -11.54 -33.45 -5.37
N LEU A 20 -12.08 -33.44 -6.60
CA LEU A 20 -11.81 -32.34 -7.56
C LEU A 20 -12.56 -31.06 -7.21
N ALA A 21 -13.75 -31.14 -6.64
CA ALA A 21 -14.53 -30.00 -6.19
C ALA A 21 -13.85 -29.31 -4.98
N ASN A 22 -13.27 -30.04 -4.05
CA ASN A 22 -12.53 -29.47 -2.91
C ASN A 22 -11.22 -28.81 -3.35
N ALA A 23 -10.51 -29.35 -4.33
CA ALA A 23 -9.27 -28.72 -4.84
C ALA A 23 -9.58 -27.38 -5.56
N ALA A 24 -10.70 -27.31 -6.30
CA ALA A 24 -11.11 -26.07 -6.97
C ALA A 24 -11.56 -24.99 -5.98
N THR A 25 -12.18 -25.38 -4.84
CA THR A 25 -12.55 -24.42 -3.79
C THR A 25 -11.35 -23.89 -2.99
N ASP A 26 -10.33 -24.69 -2.78
CA ASP A 26 -9.10 -24.26 -2.11
C ASP A 26 -8.27 -23.28 -2.97
N GLU A 27 -8.21 -23.47 -4.29
CA GLU A 27 -7.56 -22.51 -5.19
C GLU A 27 -8.36 -21.18 -5.28
N GLN A 28 -9.69 -21.25 -5.23
CA GLN A 28 -10.55 -20.07 -5.29
C GLN A 28 -10.57 -19.29 -3.97
N GLN A 29 -10.37 -19.94 -2.82
CA GLN A 29 -10.20 -19.28 -1.53
C GLN A 29 -8.82 -18.64 -1.36
N ASN A 30 -7.79 -19.13 -2.04
CA ASN A 30 -6.44 -18.54 -1.99
C ASN A 30 -6.31 -17.29 -2.87
N SER A 31 -7.24 -17.04 -3.80
CA SER A 31 -7.27 -15.82 -4.63
C SER A 31 -7.97 -14.62 -3.99
N ALA A 32 -8.57 -14.79 -2.80
CA ALA A 32 -9.28 -13.74 -2.05
C ALA A 32 -8.54 -13.31 -0.77
N GLN A 33 -7.23 -13.44 -0.73
CA GLN A 33 -6.46 -12.76 0.32
C GLN A 33 -6.60 -11.25 0.09
N PRO A 34 -7.02 -10.48 1.09
CA PRO A 34 -7.07 -9.03 0.93
C PRO A 34 -5.67 -8.56 0.53
N VAL A 35 -5.61 -7.88 -0.59
CA VAL A 35 -4.35 -7.33 -1.10
C VAL A 35 -3.75 -6.46 0.00
N ASN A 36 -2.46 -6.64 0.27
CA ASN A 36 -1.80 -5.88 1.32
C ASN A 36 -1.57 -4.45 0.82
N ALA A 37 -2.31 -3.49 1.37
CA ALA A 37 -2.24 -2.07 1.02
C ALA A 37 -0.79 -1.54 0.94
N VAL A 38 0.07 -1.92 1.89
CA VAL A 38 1.49 -1.51 1.88
C VAL A 38 2.21 -1.98 0.62
N ILE A 39 1.94 -3.20 0.15
CA ILE A 39 2.58 -3.77 -1.03
C ILE A 39 2.07 -3.09 -2.30
N GLU A 40 0.77 -2.88 -2.44
CA GLU A 40 0.20 -2.27 -3.64
C GLU A 40 0.64 -0.81 -3.78
N TRP A 41 0.48 0.01 -2.75
CA TRP A 41 0.93 1.40 -2.78
C TRP A 41 2.45 1.54 -2.96
N ASN A 42 3.24 0.57 -2.46
CA ASN A 42 4.68 0.50 -2.78
C ASN A 42 4.92 0.21 -4.27
N ARG A 43 4.12 -0.67 -4.89
CA ARG A 43 4.21 -0.98 -6.33
C ARG A 43 3.81 0.24 -7.16
N THR A 44 2.76 0.93 -6.78
CA THR A 44 2.29 2.16 -7.43
C THR A 44 3.36 3.24 -7.39
N LEU A 45 3.95 3.52 -6.23
CA LEU A 45 5.08 4.46 -6.14
C LEU A 45 6.26 3.99 -7.00
N LEU A 46 6.57 2.69 -7.01
CA LEU A 46 7.65 2.14 -7.83
C LEU A 46 7.40 2.31 -9.34
N ALA A 47 6.15 2.20 -9.78
CA ALA A 47 5.74 2.49 -11.15
C ALA A 47 5.91 3.99 -11.48
N ILE A 48 5.47 4.86 -10.60
CA ILE A 48 5.62 6.32 -10.76
C ILE A 48 7.09 6.71 -10.89
N VAL A 49 7.96 6.29 -9.97
CA VAL A 49 9.37 6.69 -9.98
C VAL A 49 10.17 6.13 -11.17
N ARG A 50 9.67 5.07 -11.80
CA ARG A 50 10.23 4.52 -13.04
C ARG A 50 9.73 5.23 -14.30
N THR A 51 8.69 6.04 -14.18
CA THR A 51 8.15 6.81 -15.31
C THR A 51 9.13 7.95 -15.65
N PRO A 52 9.64 8.03 -16.88
CA PRO A 52 10.55 9.10 -17.28
C PRO A 52 9.96 10.47 -17.04
N GLY A 53 10.69 11.33 -16.34
CA GLY A 53 10.28 12.70 -16.06
C GLY A 53 9.31 12.87 -14.86
N ALA A 54 8.88 11.79 -14.22
CA ALA A 54 7.98 11.89 -13.05
C ALA A 54 8.63 12.57 -11.86
N GLN A 55 9.95 12.47 -11.73
CA GLN A 55 10.72 13.14 -10.66
C GLN A 55 12.14 13.43 -11.10
N PRO A 56 12.85 14.37 -10.45
CA PRO A 56 14.28 14.56 -10.64
C PRO A 56 15.06 13.28 -10.31
N ALA A 57 16.12 13.02 -11.07
CA ALA A 57 17.09 11.99 -10.68
C ALA A 57 17.66 12.38 -9.31
N THR A 58 17.94 11.43 -8.45
CA THR A 58 18.65 11.50 -7.18
C THR A 58 17.86 10.98 -5.97
N ILE A 59 18.05 11.61 -4.80
CA ILE A 59 17.50 11.18 -3.52
C ILE A 59 15.99 11.36 -3.38
N HIS A 60 15.33 12.02 -4.32
CA HIS A 60 13.88 12.27 -4.24
C HIS A 60 13.05 10.99 -4.16
N SER A 61 13.43 9.94 -4.86
CA SER A 61 12.72 8.65 -4.78
C SER A 61 12.80 8.05 -3.38
N THR A 62 13.99 8.04 -2.74
CA THR A 62 14.14 7.53 -1.38
C THR A 62 13.31 8.30 -0.37
N ARG A 63 13.24 9.64 -0.53
CA ARG A 63 12.38 10.49 0.29
C ARG A 63 10.90 10.13 0.09
N SER A 64 10.46 9.93 -1.15
CA SER A 64 9.06 9.58 -1.45
C SER A 64 8.67 8.25 -0.81
N PHE A 65 9.51 7.23 -0.92
CA PHE A 65 9.28 5.95 -0.23
C PHE A 65 9.24 6.13 1.30
N ALA A 66 10.15 6.91 1.87
CA ALA A 66 10.16 7.14 3.31
C ALA A 66 8.88 7.83 3.81
N ILE A 67 8.39 8.86 3.09
CA ILE A 67 7.16 9.57 3.46
C ILE A 67 5.94 8.66 3.31
N LEU A 68 5.83 7.92 2.19
CA LEU A 68 4.74 6.97 1.95
C LEU A 68 4.63 5.95 3.10
N HIS A 69 5.72 5.25 3.38
CA HIS A 69 5.70 4.20 4.40
C HIS A 69 5.54 4.75 5.82
N ALA A 70 6.07 5.93 6.12
CA ALA A 70 5.84 6.59 7.40
C ALA A 70 4.38 6.98 7.60
N ALA A 71 3.70 7.45 6.55
CA ALA A 71 2.28 7.79 6.60
C ALA A 71 1.41 6.55 6.84
N ILE A 72 1.62 5.48 6.05
CA ILE A 72 0.92 4.22 6.23
C ILE A 72 1.15 3.66 7.64
N TYR A 73 2.40 3.64 8.10
CA TYR A 73 2.77 3.15 9.43
C TYR A 73 2.06 3.92 10.55
N ASP A 74 2.13 5.25 10.52
CA ASP A 74 1.49 6.07 11.52
C ASP A 74 -0.04 5.97 11.46
N ALA A 75 -0.65 5.87 10.27
CA ALA A 75 -2.09 5.70 10.11
C ALA A 75 -2.58 4.40 10.80
N VAL A 76 -1.96 3.28 10.50
CA VAL A 76 -2.30 1.99 11.11
C VAL A 76 -2.01 2.00 12.61
N ASN A 77 -0.84 2.50 13.02
CA ASN A 77 -0.41 2.50 14.42
C ASN A 77 -1.21 3.47 15.31
N ASN A 78 -1.90 4.46 14.75
CA ASN A 78 -2.85 5.29 15.50
C ASN A 78 -4.14 4.53 15.85
N ILE A 79 -4.56 3.58 15.01
CA ILE A 79 -5.73 2.72 15.26
C ILE A 79 -5.37 1.58 16.22
N ASP A 80 -4.29 0.85 15.93
CA ASP A 80 -3.77 -0.24 16.75
C ASP A 80 -2.34 0.06 17.24
N PRO A 81 -2.16 0.81 18.33
CA PRO A 81 -0.86 1.31 18.78
C PRO A 81 -0.02 0.22 19.45
N LYS A 82 0.58 -0.61 18.65
CA LYS A 82 1.54 -1.62 19.09
C LYS A 82 2.96 -1.07 19.24
N PHE A 83 3.25 0.02 18.52
CA PHE A 83 4.61 0.57 18.44
C PHE A 83 4.63 2.08 18.67
N THR A 84 5.81 2.65 18.82
CA THR A 84 5.99 4.11 18.90
C THR A 84 5.71 4.71 17.52
N PRO A 85 4.82 5.71 17.39
CA PRO A 85 4.62 6.42 16.13
C PRO A 85 5.93 7.01 15.60
N TYR A 86 6.04 7.07 14.29
CA TYR A 86 7.19 7.74 13.66
C TYR A 86 7.14 9.24 13.91
N LEU A 87 6.00 9.88 13.67
CA LEU A 87 5.83 11.32 13.82
C LEU A 87 4.44 11.72 14.33
N VAL A 88 3.38 11.14 13.78
CA VAL A 88 2.01 11.60 13.99
C VAL A 88 1.31 10.75 15.04
N ARG A 89 0.83 11.43 16.09
CA ARG A 89 -0.05 10.84 17.11
C ARG A 89 -1.34 11.64 17.15
N LEU A 90 -2.43 11.00 16.76
CA LEU A 90 -3.77 11.60 16.82
C LEU A 90 -4.41 11.33 18.20
N PRO A 91 -5.15 12.29 18.77
CA PRO A 91 -5.98 12.04 19.94
C PRO A 91 -7.24 11.25 19.55
N ASP A 92 -7.78 10.47 20.47
CA ASP A 92 -9.13 9.88 20.44
C ASP A 92 -9.47 9.08 19.18
N VAL A 93 -8.50 8.36 18.61
CA VAL A 93 -8.70 7.50 17.44
C VAL A 93 -9.55 6.28 17.81
N PRO A 94 -10.68 6.01 17.12
CA PRO A 94 -11.49 4.83 17.35
C PRO A 94 -10.72 3.54 17.01
N ARG A 95 -10.61 2.63 17.97
CA ARG A 95 -9.98 1.32 17.78
C ARG A 95 -10.72 0.42 16.82
N SER A 96 -11.96 0.75 16.50
CA SER A 96 -12.78 0.05 15.52
C SER A 96 -12.56 0.53 14.09
N ALA A 97 -11.82 1.62 13.87
CA ALA A 97 -11.56 2.15 12.54
C ALA A 97 -10.88 1.09 11.64
N SER A 98 -11.09 1.19 10.33
CA SER A 98 -10.47 0.28 9.37
C SER A 98 -9.00 0.66 9.16
N GLU A 99 -8.09 -0.22 9.59
CA GLU A 99 -6.65 -0.05 9.35
C GLU A 99 -6.31 -0.03 7.86
N ILE A 100 -7.03 -0.85 7.06
CA ILE A 100 -6.83 -0.90 5.61
C ILE A 100 -7.24 0.42 4.98
N ALA A 101 -8.45 0.93 5.27
CA ALA A 101 -8.89 2.22 4.74
C ALA A 101 -7.98 3.37 5.16
N ALA A 102 -7.42 3.32 6.38
CA ALA A 102 -6.47 4.34 6.85
C ALA A 102 -5.13 4.26 6.11
N ALA A 103 -4.65 3.05 5.81
CA ALA A 103 -3.44 2.83 5.05
C ALA A 103 -3.59 3.32 3.60
N ASP A 104 -4.71 2.95 2.95
CA ASP A 104 -5.00 3.33 1.57
C ASP A 104 -5.11 4.84 1.41
N GLU A 105 -5.89 5.48 2.27
CA GLU A 105 -6.08 6.93 2.24
C GLU A 105 -4.77 7.69 2.53
N ALA A 106 -4.01 7.27 3.54
CA ALA A 106 -2.74 7.91 3.85
C ALA A 106 -1.73 7.79 2.71
N ALA A 107 -1.69 6.65 2.04
CA ALA A 107 -0.84 6.43 0.87
C ALA A 107 -1.25 7.29 -0.32
N HIS A 108 -2.54 7.31 -0.63
CA HIS A 108 -3.12 8.12 -1.70
C HIS A 108 -2.77 9.60 -1.52
N ASP A 109 -3.10 10.19 -0.36
CA ASP A 109 -2.88 11.61 -0.11
C ASP A 109 -1.41 12.01 -0.21
N VAL A 110 -0.52 11.15 0.29
CA VAL A 110 0.93 11.35 0.13
C VAL A 110 1.34 11.33 -1.33
N LEU A 111 0.86 10.37 -2.13
CA LEU A 111 1.26 10.24 -3.52
C LEU A 111 0.67 11.35 -4.40
N VAL A 112 -0.57 11.76 -4.17
CA VAL A 112 -1.19 12.91 -4.86
C VAL A 112 -0.41 14.19 -4.58
N PHE A 113 0.01 14.41 -3.33
CA PHE A 113 0.82 15.58 -2.97
C PHE A 113 2.20 15.56 -3.65
N LEU A 114 2.87 14.41 -3.66
CA LEU A 114 4.22 14.29 -4.22
C LEU A 114 4.23 14.23 -5.75
N TYR A 115 3.18 13.69 -6.34
CA TYR A 115 3.08 13.41 -7.78
C TYR A 115 1.71 13.82 -8.35
N PRO A 116 1.35 15.11 -8.32
CA PRO A 116 0.01 15.58 -8.71
C PRO A 116 -0.36 15.25 -10.17
N ALA A 117 0.62 15.04 -11.04
CA ALA A 117 0.38 14.60 -12.42
C ALA A 117 -0.26 13.20 -12.52
N PHE A 118 -0.19 12.39 -11.47
CA PHE A 118 -0.75 11.04 -11.40
C PHE A 118 -2.08 11.00 -10.64
N GLN A 119 -2.61 12.14 -10.19
CA GLN A 119 -3.81 12.21 -9.33
C GLN A 119 -4.95 11.34 -9.86
N ALA A 120 -5.34 11.48 -11.12
CA ALA A 120 -6.47 10.73 -11.67
C ALA A 120 -6.32 9.20 -11.59
N SER A 121 -5.10 8.68 -11.72
CA SER A 121 -4.83 7.25 -11.58
C SER A 121 -4.79 6.82 -10.11
N LEU A 122 -4.30 7.67 -9.23
CA LEU A 122 -4.27 7.44 -7.79
C LEU A 122 -5.67 7.46 -7.18
N ASP A 123 -6.51 8.43 -7.60
CA ASP A 123 -7.92 8.51 -7.20
C ASP A 123 -8.68 7.23 -7.58
N MET A 124 -8.43 6.72 -8.79
CA MET A 124 -9.06 5.50 -9.29
C MET A 124 -8.59 4.26 -8.53
N GLU A 125 -7.30 4.16 -8.16
CA GLU A 125 -6.76 3.09 -7.34
C GLU A 125 -7.40 3.11 -5.94
N LEU A 126 -7.43 4.26 -5.28
CA LEU A 126 -8.08 4.42 -3.98
C LEU A 126 -9.56 4.01 -4.01
N GLU A 127 -10.31 4.46 -5.03
CA GLU A 127 -11.73 4.10 -5.20
C GLU A 127 -11.91 2.58 -5.31
N GLN A 128 -11.07 1.90 -6.09
CA GLN A 128 -11.09 0.46 -6.26
C GLN A 128 -10.79 -0.27 -4.95
N ASP A 129 -9.75 0.15 -4.22
CA ASP A 129 -9.35 -0.47 -2.95
C ASP A 129 -10.42 -0.27 -1.87
N LEU A 130 -10.95 0.93 -1.74
CA LEU A 130 -12.01 1.23 -0.79
C LEU A 130 -13.34 0.53 -1.16
N ALA A 131 -13.60 0.23 -2.44
CA ALA A 131 -14.78 -0.53 -2.85
C ALA A 131 -14.76 -1.99 -2.39
N LEU A 132 -13.58 -2.55 -2.10
CA LEU A 132 -13.44 -3.90 -1.53
C LEU A 132 -13.82 -3.97 -0.04
N LEU A 133 -13.91 -2.83 0.63
CA LEU A 133 -14.26 -2.76 2.05
C LEU A 133 -15.76 -2.53 2.24
N PRO A 134 -16.37 -3.14 3.28
CA PRO A 134 -17.77 -2.88 3.62
C PRO A 134 -18.03 -1.39 3.86
N ASP A 135 -19.10 -0.87 3.27
CA ASP A 135 -19.49 0.53 3.44
C ASP A 135 -20.15 0.74 4.82
N ASN A 136 -19.37 1.17 5.79
CA ASN A 136 -19.77 1.33 7.18
C ASN A 136 -18.92 2.39 7.91
N GLU A 137 -19.28 2.67 9.16
CA GLU A 137 -18.59 3.66 9.99
C GLU A 137 -17.10 3.37 10.19
N ARG A 138 -16.70 2.10 10.26
CA ARG A 138 -15.29 1.72 10.43
C ARG A 138 -14.44 2.18 9.24
N LYS A 139 -14.98 2.04 8.02
CA LYS A 139 -14.32 2.52 6.78
C LYS A 139 -14.21 4.04 6.83
N THR A 140 -15.29 4.76 7.12
CA THR A 140 -15.30 6.23 7.20
C THR A 140 -14.30 6.74 8.24
N GLN A 141 -14.25 6.11 9.41
CA GLN A 141 -13.28 6.45 10.46
C GLN A 141 -11.84 6.18 10.02
N GLY A 142 -11.59 5.06 9.32
CA GLY A 142 -10.27 4.75 8.75
C GLY A 142 -9.79 5.80 7.77
N ILE A 143 -10.63 6.19 6.81
CA ILE A 143 -10.35 7.26 5.86
C ILE A 143 -9.98 8.55 6.59
N ALA A 144 -10.77 8.97 7.60
CA ALA A 144 -10.49 10.18 8.35
C ALA A 144 -9.13 10.13 9.09
N VAL A 145 -8.75 8.97 9.60
CA VAL A 145 -7.42 8.76 10.22
C VAL A 145 -6.31 8.88 9.19
N GLY A 146 -6.46 8.25 8.03
CA GLY A 146 -5.50 8.33 6.93
C GLY A 146 -5.23 9.77 6.49
N GLN A 147 -6.30 10.52 6.21
CA GLN A 147 -6.24 11.94 5.84
C GLN A 147 -5.52 12.79 6.89
N ALA A 148 -5.89 12.61 8.16
CA ALA A 148 -5.30 13.39 9.24
C ALA A 148 -3.80 13.10 9.41
N VAL A 149 -3.39 11.84 9.29
CA VAL A 149 -1.98 11.44 9.40
C VAL A 149 -1.17 11.95 8.20
N ALA A 150 -1.66 11.74 6.97
CA ALA A 150 -0.99 12.22 5.76
C ALA A 150 -0.80 13.74 5.81
N GLY A 151 -1.87 14.49 6.13
CA GLY A 151 -1.81 15.95 6.23
C GLY A 151 -0.78 16.45 7.24
N GLN A 152 -0.72 15.87 8.44
CA GLN A 152 0.26 16.27 9.46
C GLN A 152 1.70 15.89 9.06
N LEU A 153 1.89 14.71 8.50
CA LEU A 153 3.22 14.27 8.05
C LEU A 153 3.74 15.14 6.90
N LEU A 154 2.90 15.44 5.90
CA LEU A 154 3.25 16.30 4.77
C LEU A 154 3.55 17.73 5.24
N ALA A 155 2.76 18.27 6.15
CA ALA A 155 3.03 19.59 6.75
C ALA A 155 4.39 19.63 7.46
N ALA A 156 4.73 18.59 8.23
CA ALA A 156 6.02 18.49 8.90
C ALA A 156 7.21 18.34 7.94
N ARG A 157 6.96 17.81 6.74
CA ARG A 157 7.98 17.60 5.69
C ARG A 157 8.01 18.69 4.62
N SER A 158 7.14 19.69 4.71
CA SER A 158 7.04 20.77 3.71
C SER A 158 8.29 21.65 3.63
N ALA A 159 9.05 21.76 4.72
CA ALA A 159 10.25 22.59 4.83
C ALA A 159 11.52 21.78 5.13
N ASP A 160 11.58 20.51 4.73
CA ASP A 160 12.72 19.62 4.97
C ASP A 160 13.91 19.80 4.00
N GLY A 161 13.85 20.83 3.16
CA GLY A 161 14.92 21.17 2.22
C GLY A 161 14.88 20.41 0.88
N ALA A 162 13.91 19.51 0.66
CA ALA A 162 13.83 18.75 -0.59
C ALA A 162 13.60 19.60 -1.85
N ASN A 163 13.02 20.80 -1.68
CA ASN A 163 12.74 21.73 -2.79
C ASN A 163 13.91 22.73 -3.03
N VAL A 164 15.00 22.62 -2.30
CA VAL A 164 16.16 23.50 -2.49
C VAL A 164 16.96 23.01 -3.69
N THR A 165 17.20 23.92 -4.65
CA THR A 165 18.10 23.63 -5.77
C THR A 165 19.54 23.60 -5.22
N PRO A 166 20.24 22.45 -5.29
CA PRO A 166 21.62 22.41 -4.85
C PRO A 166 22.51 23.31 -5.70
N PRO A 167 23.57 23.90 -5.13
CA PRO A 167 24.51 24.67 -5.91
C PRO A 167 25.15 23.79 -6.99
N PRO A 168 25.59 24.37 -8.13
CA PRO A 168 26.30 23.64 -9.16
C PRO A 168 27.48 22.88 -8.58
N TYR A 169 27.64 21.63 -8.95
CA TYR A 169 28.80 20.86 -8.57
C TYR A 169 30.05 21.45 -9.20
N VAL A 170 31.02 21.86 -8.36
CA VAL A 170 32.35 22.29 -8.79
C VAL A 170 33.31 21.15 -8.50
N PRO A 171 33.90 20.51 -9.53
CA PRO A 171 34.89 19.46 -9.30
C PRO A 171 36.06 20.03 -8.54
N GLY A 172 36.51 19.34 -7.49
CA GLY A 172 37.76 19.64 -6.82
C GLY A 172 38.94 19.40 -7.77
N PRO A 173 40.18 19.94 -7.44
CA PRO A 173 41.36 19.63 -8.21
C PRO A 173 41.55 18.10 -8.30
N SER A 174 41.82 17.60 -9.51
CA SER A 174 42.18 16.20 -9.68
C SER A 174 43.39 15.86 -8.81
N PRO A 175 43.41 14.70 -8.12
CA PRO A 175 44.63 14.26 -7.45
C PRO A 175 45.75 14.20 -8.49
N GLU A 176 46.79 15.01 -8.28
CA GLU A 176 47.97 14.99 -9.12
C GLU A 176 48.51 13.55 -9.10
N THR A 177 48.59 12.92 -10.25
CA THR A 177 49.38 11.72 -10.46
C THR A 177 50.85 12.09 -10.25
N THR A 178 51.35 11.87 -9.03
CA THR A 178 52.78 11.88 -8.76
C THR A 178 53.42 10.76 -9.55
N SER A 179 54.13 11.14 -10.58
CA SER A 179 55.01 10.29 -11.40
C SER A 179 56.17 9.76 -10.57
#